data_b2cf80ba655d27731f054ec6024f295f
#
_entry.id   b2cf80ba655d27731f054ec6024f295f
#
_cell.length_a   1.000
_cell.length_b   1.000
_cell.length_c   1.000
_cell.angle_alpha   90.00
_cell.angle_beta   90.00
_cell.angle_gamma   90.00
#
_symmetry.space_group_name_H-M   'P 1'
#
loop_
_entity.id
_entity.type
_entity.pdbx_description
1 polymer ?
#
loop_
_entity_poly.entity_id
_entity_poly.type
_entity_poly.pdbx_seq_one_letter_code
_entity_poly.pdbx_strand_id
1 'polypeptide(L)'
;MPWANGRGTSYEIASDRNDAGEWTWRLAMAPVNEDGAFSRIECVNRFLAVVEGAGMLLSVDRKKLQCQPMQVVRFRGDAITDATLTDGPITDINLMIRRKESDGEMAIVAEAGLLQGASIVVAIGGRAQVQCGDS
;
A
#
# COMPACT_ATOMS: atom_id res chain seq x y z
N MET A 1 4.00 15.08 1.90
CA MET A 1 5.28 14.88 2.57
C MET A 1 6.25 14.13 1.65
N PRO A 2 7.44 14.66 1.44
CA PRO A 2 8.40 13.96 0.56
C PRO A 2 8.80 12.61 1.14
N TRP A 3 9.12 11.69 0.25
CA TRP A 3 9.69 10.42 0.66
C TRP A 3 11.09 10.64 1.24
N ALA A 4 11.51 9.74 2.13
CA ALA A 4 12.84 9.80 2.72
C ALA A 4 13.96 9.74 1.65
N ASN A 5 13.70 9.08 0.53
CA ASN A 5 14.65 8.99 -0.58
C ASN A 5 14.46 10.08 -1.65
N GLY A 6 13.56 11.02 -1.45
CA GLY A 6 13.34 12.14 -2.37
C GLY A 6 12.63 11.81 -3.68
N ARG A 7 12.04 10.62 -3.81
CA ARG A 7 11.49 10.16 -5.09
C ARG A 7 10.01 10.45 -5.31
N GLY A 8 9.41 11.24 -4.47
CA GLY A 8 8.02 11.61 -4.66
C GLY A 8 7.34 11.99 -3.36
N THR A 9 6.04 12.20 -3.43
CA THR A 9 5.21 12.61 -2.30
C THR A 9 4.13 11.58 -2.07
N SER A 10 4.03 11.08 -0.84
CA SER A 10 2.93 10.20 -0.47
C SER A 10 1.76 11.02 0.06
N TYR A 11 0.55 10.53 -0.21
CA TYR A 11 -0.68 11.15 0.25
C TYR A 11 -1.37 10.20 1.21
N GLU A 12 -1.45 10.58 2.48
CA GLU A 12 -2.14 9.76 3.46
C GLU A 12 -3.65 9.80 3.21
N ILE A 13 -4.24 8.62 3.09
CA ILE A 13 -5.69 8.47 2.94
C ILE A 13 -6.34 8.36 4.30
N ALA A 14 -5.77 7.53 5.17
CA ALA A 14 -6.28 7.31 6.52
C ALA A 14 -5.18 6.71 7.39
N SER A 15 -5.31 6.89 8.68
CA SER A 15 -4.42 6.25 9.65
C SER A 15 -5.13 6.19 11.00
N ASP A 16 -4.62 5.32 11.87
CA ASP A 16 -4.99 5.31 13.28
C ASP A 16 -3.73 5.53 14.10
N ARG A 17 -3.87 6.18 15.25
CA ARG A 17 -2.73 6.54 16.08
C ARG A 17 -2.94 6.07 17.52
N ASN A 18 -1.84 5.70 18.17
CA ASN A 18 -1.85 5.35 19.59
C ASN A 18 -1.76 6.61 20.45
N ASP A 19 -1.78 6.44 21.77
CA ASP A 19 -1.73 7.54 22.72
C ASP A 19 -0.44 8.36 22.62
N ALA A 20 0.62 7.79 22.09
CA ALA A 20 1.89 8.50 21.87
C ALA A 20 1.89 9.31 20.58
N GLY A 21 0.82 9.26 19.79
CA GLY A 21 0.72 9.97 18.53
C GLY A 21 1.36 9.27 17.34
N GLU A 22 1.84 8.03 17.55
CA GLU A 22 2.42 7.22 16.48
C GLU A 22 1.32 6.46 15.74
N TRP A 23 1.43 6.35 14.41
CA TRP A 23 0.44 5.58 13.68
C TRP A 23 0.57 4.09 13.98
N THR A 24 -0.56 3.41 14.15
CA THR A 24 -0.63 1.97 14.33
C THR A 24 -0.83 1.26 12.99
N TRP A 25 -1.54 1.92 12.09
CA TRP A 25 -1.61 1.59 10.67
C TRP A 25 -1.77 2.86 9.87
N ARG A 26 -1.34 2.81 8.61
CA ARG A 26 -1.41 3.96 7.70
C ARG A 26 -1.68 3.48 6.29
N LEU A 27 -2.69 4.08 5.67
CA LEU A 27 -3.05 3.85 4.26
C LEU A 27 -2.68 5.10 3.48
N ALA A 28 -1.91 4.95 2.43
CA ALA A 28 -1.43 6.07 1.63
C ALA A 28 -1.34 5.72 0.15
N MET A 29 -1.40 6.73 -0.71
CA MET A 29 -1.08 6.62 -2.12
C MET A 29 0.23 7.33 -2.40
N ALA A 30 1.02 6.79 -3.31
CA ALA A 30 2.30 7.37 -3.63
C ALA A 30 2.69 7.16 -5.09
N PRO A 31 3.17 8.20 -5.77
CA PRO A 31 3.80 8.02 -7.07
C PRO A 31 5.20 7.44 -6.89
N VAL A 32 5.60 6.57 -7.79
CA VAL A 32 6.96 6.06 -7.91
C VAL A 32 7.43 6.40 -9.32
N ASN A 33 8.34 7.35 -9.43
CA ASN A 33 8.73 7.93 -10.71
C ASN A 33 10.04 7.35 -11.25
N GLU A 34 10.78 6.62 -10.43
CA GLU A 34 12.07 6.04 -10.83
C GLU A 34 12.39 4.80 -9.99
N ASP A 35 13.30 3.99 -10.49
CA ASP A 35 13.79 2.82 -9.78
C ASP A 35 14.54 3.24 -8.51
N GLY A 36 14.54 2.38 -7.51
CA GLY A 36 15.33 2.60 -6.31
C GLY A 36 14.78 1.91 -5.07
N ALA A 37 15.42 2.20 -3.94
CA ALA A 37 15.14 1.56 -2.67
C ALA A 37 13.88 2.11 -2.00
N PHE A 38 13.11 1.23 -1.38
CA PHE A 38 12.05 1.62 -0.46
C PHE A 38 12.65 1.78 0.94
N SER A 39 12.10 2.72 1.71
CA SER A 39 12.54 2.91 3.09
C SER A 39 12.22 1.67 3.93
N ARG A 40 13.18 1.24 4.74
CA ARG A 40 12.94 0.18 5.71
C ARG A 40 12.15 0.74 6.89
N ILE A 41 11.15 0.00 7.31
CA ILE A 41 10.33 0.36 8.47
C ILE A 41 10.21 -0.89 9.34
N GLU A 42 10.84 -0.85 10.51
CA GLU A 42 10.87 -2.01 11.39
C GLU A 42 9.52 -2.30 12.04
N CYS A 43 9.25 -3.57 12.27
CA CYS A 43 8.04 -4.06 12.93
C CYS A 43 6.75 -3.75 12.18
N VAL A 44 6.84 -3.59 10.87
CA VAL A 44 5.72 -3.23 10.01
C VAL A 44 5.50 -4.27 8.94
N ASN A 45 4.25 -4.65 8.72
CA ASN A 45 3.84 -5.39 7.54
C ASN A 45 3.30 -4.41 6.51
N ARG A 46 3.61 -4.63 5.25
CA ARG A 46 3.21 -3.77 4.15
C ARG A 46 2.38 -4.55 3.15
N PHE A 47 1.31 -3.90 2.69
CA PHE A 47 0.48 -4.37 1.58
C PHE A 47 0.51 -3.28 0.53
N LEU A 48 0.77 -3.66 -0.71
CA LEU A 48 0.97 -2.69 -1.77
C LEU A 48 0.30 -3.18 -3.06
N ALA A 49 -0.30 -2.25 -3.78
CA ALA A 49 -0.85 -2.52 -5.10
C ALA A 49 -0.57 -1.34 -6.02
N VAL A 50 -0.20 -1.65 -7.26
CA VAL A 50 -0.06 -0.64 -8.31
C VAL A 50 -1.45 -0.33 -8.86
N VAL A 51 -1.89 0.91 -8.74
CA VAL A 51 -3.22 1.33 -9.20
C VAL A 51 -3.17 2.12 -10.49
N GLU A 52 -2.00 2.65 -10.85
CA GLU A 52 -1.75 3.30 -12.14
C GLU A 52 -0.37 2.91 -12.65
N GLY A 53 -0.24 2.72 -13.96
CA GLY A 53 1.02 2.37 -14.60
C GLY A 53 1.14 0.89 -14.91
N ALA A 54 2.29 0.49 -15.44
CA ALA A 54 2.52 -0.86 -15.97
C ALA A 54 2.95 -1.88 -14.92
N GLY A 55 3.18 -1.43 -13.69
CA GLY A 55 3.64 -2.31 -12.63
C GLY A 55 5.11 -2.13 -12.30
N MET A 56 5.60 -2.95 -11.38
CA MET A 56 7.00 -2.91 -10.98
C MET A 56 7.43 -4.28 -10.44
N LEU A 57 8.73 -4.49 -10.40
CA LEU A 57 9.33 -5.66 -9.77
C LEU A 57 9.97 -5.23 -8.46
N LEU A 58 9.59 -5.87 -7.37
CA LEU A 58 10.24 -5.67 -6.08
C LEU A 58 11.27 -6.77 -5.84
N SER A 59 12.41 -6.37 -5.31
CA SER A 59 13.38 -7.29 -4.73
C SER A 59 13.31 -7.13 -3.22
N VAL A 60 12.76 -8.12 -2.53
CA VAL A 60 12.52 -8.09 -1.09
C VAL A 60 13.46 -9.10 -0.45
N ASP A 61 14.50 -8.64 0.22
CA ASP A 61 15.59 -9.48 0.76
C ASP A 61 16.09 -10.45 -0.33
N ARG A 62 16.34 -9.94 -1.54
CA ARG A 62 16.80 -10.67 -2.73
C ARG A 62 15.75 -11.59 -3.38
N LYS A 63 14.53 -11.65 -2.85
CA LYS A 63 13.44 -12.41 -3.48
C LYS A 63 12.66 -11.50 -4.42
N LYS A 64 12.43 -11.97 -5.62
CA LYS A 64 11.68 -11.22 -6.63
C LYS A 64 10.18 -11.34 -6.38
N LEU A 65 9.50 -10.21 -6.39
CA LEU A 65 8.07 -10.13 -6.18
C LEU A 65 7.48 -9.23 -7.25
N GLN A 66 6.74 -9.82 -8.19
CA GLN A 66 6.16 -9.07 -9.30
C GLN A 66 4.90 -8.35 -8.83
N CYS A 67 4.88 -7.04 -8.99
CA CYS A 67 3.71 -6.21 -8.70
C CYS A 67 3.02 -5.84 -10.01
N GLN A 68 2.11 -6.69 -10.45
CA GLN A 68 1.27 -6.40 -11.61
C GLN A 68 0.19 -5.38 -11.24
N PRO A 69 -0.30 -4.59 -12.20
CA PRO A 69 -1.37 -3.63 -11.88
C PRO A 69 -2.57 -4.32 -11.23
N MET A 70 -3.10 -3.70 -10.20
CA MET A 70 -4.28 -4.15 -9.44
C MET A 70 -4.09 -5.47 -8.69
N GLN A 71 -2.85 -5.87 -8.44
CA GLN A 71 -2.53 -7.05 -7.66
C GLN A 71 -1.92 -6.64 -6.32
N VAL A 72 -2.50 -7.09 -5.22
CA VAL A 72 -1.97 -6.81 -3.89
C VAL A 72 -0.82 -7.75 -3.59
N VAL A 73 0.32 -7.19 -3.19
CA VAL A 73 1.47 -7.94 -2.71
C VAL A 73 1.70 -7.60 -1.25
N ARG A 74 2.25 -8.55 -0.52
CA ARG A 74 2.52 -8.40 0.91
C ARG A 74 4.00 -8.66 1.17
N PHE A 75 4.62 -7.79 1.96
CA PHE A 75 6.00 -7.98 2.39
C PHE A 75 6.26 -7.26 3.71
N ARG A 76 7.36 -7.65 4.36
CA ARG A 76 7.74 -7.02 5.64
C ARG A 76 8.44 -5.70 5.37
N GLY A 77 8.05 -4.66 6.10
CA GLY A 77 8.73 -3.38 6.01
C GLY A 77 10.18 -3.41 6.52
N ASP A 78 10.51 -4.40 7.36
CA ASP A 78 11.87 -4.63 7.87
C ASP A 78 12.84 -5.05 6.76
N ALA A 79 12.33 -5.66 5.69
CA ALA A 79 13.15 -6.22 4.63
C ALA A 79 13.81 -5.13 3.78
N ILE A 80 14.98 -5.46 3.23
CA ILE A 80 15.64 -4.60 2.25
C ILE A 80 14.89 -4.76 0.92
N THR A 81 14.25 -3.67 0.47
CA THR A 81 13.36 -3.71 -0.69
C THR A 81 13.79 -2.68 -1.73
N ASP A 82 13.98 -3.13 -2.96
CA ASP A 82 14.26 -2.29 -4.11
C ASP A 82 13.18 -2.48 -5.16
N ALA A 83 12.84 -1.40 -5.86
CA ALA A 83 11.84 -1.42 -6.91
C ALA A 83 12.48 -1.13 -8.26
N THR A 84 12.03 -1.88 -9.27
CA THR A 84 12.36 -1.64 -10.68
C THR A 84 11.05 -1.46 -11.43
N LEU A 85 10.86 -0.30 -12.04
CA LEU A 85 9.65 -0.02 -12.80
C LEU A 85 9.64 -0.86 -14.09
N THR A 86 8.49 -1.46 -14.39
CA THR A 86 8.33 -2.28 -15.57
C THR A 86 8.34 -1.43 -16.85
N ASP A 87 7.61 -0.32 -16.82
CA ASP A 87 7.52 0.59 -17.96
C ASP A 87 7.01 1.95 -17.48
N GLY A 88 7.91 2.80 -17.05
CA GLY A 88 7.60 4.15 -16.62
C GLY A 88 7.01 4.26 -15.22
N PRO A 89 6.64 5.47 -14.84
CA PRO A 89 6.13 5.74 -13.49
C PRO A 89 4.85 5.00 -13.17
N ILE A 90 4.67 4.72 -11.89
CA ILE A 90 3.47 4.09 -11.36
C ILE A 90 2.92 4.92 -10.19
N THR A 91 1.67 4.64 -9.82
CA THR A 91 1.12 5.08 -8.54
C THR A 91 0.72 3.84 -7.78
N ASP A 92 1.11 3.76 -6.53
CA ASP A 92 0.72 2.65 -5.67
C ASP A 92 -0.21 3.09 -4.55
N ILE A 93 -0.94 2.13 -4.01
CA ILE A 93 -1.64 2.27 -2.74
C ILE A 93 -0.95 1.36 -1.73
N ASN A 94 -0.64 1.89 -0.57
CA ASN A 94 0.13 1.22 0.47
C ASN A 94 -0.64 1.17 1.77
N LEU A 95 -0.72 -0.01 2.35
CA LEU A 95 -1.17 -0.18 3.73
C LEU A 95 0.02 -0.66 4.56
N MET A 96 0.37 0.10 5.58
CA MET A 96 1.43 -0.24 6.51
C MET A 96 0.82 -0.48 7.89
N ILE A 97 1.16 -1.60 8.50
CA ILE A 97 0.57 -2.02 9.78
C ILE A 97 1.69 -2.36 10.76
N ARG A 98 1.69 -1.71 11.92
CA ARG A 98 2.60 -2.10 13.00
C ARG A 98 2.12 -3.40 13.63
N ARG A 99 2.91 -4.45 13.48
CA ARG A 99 2.53 -5.81 13.84
C ARG A 99 2.11 -5.98 15.30
N LYS A 100 2.71 -5.21 16.19
CA LYS A 100 2.45 -5.33 17.62
C LYS A 100 1.22 -4.57 18.09
N GLU A 101 0.72 -3.67 17.27
CA GLU A 101 -0.35 -2.76 17.69
C GLU A 101 -1.62 -2.92 16.88
N SER A 102 -1.54 -3.51 15.69
CA SER A 102 -2.69 -3.60 14.81
C SER A 102 -2.58 -4.80 13.90
N ASP A 103 -3.70 -5.15 13.29
CA ASP A 103 -3.78 -6.23 12.32
C ASP A 103 -4.71 -5.77 11.19
N GLY A 104 -4.55 -6.37 10.03
CA GLY A 104 -5.40 -6.04 8.89
C GLY A 104 -4.83 -6.60 7.60
N GLU A 105 -5.57 -6.36 6.54
CA GLU A 105 -5.17 -6.75 5.19
C GLU A 105 -5.82 -5.82 4.17
N MET A 106 -5.33 -5.87 2.95
CA MET A 106 -5.84 -5.10 1.84
C MET A 106 -6.21 -6.05 0.71
N ALA A 107 -7.33 -5.78 0.07
CA ALA A 107 -7.77 -6.53 -1.10
C ALA A 107 -8.34 -5.58 -2.12
N ILE A 108 -8.21 -5.94 -3.40
CA ILE A 108 -8.81 -5.20 -4.50
C ILE A 108 -10.02 -5.99 -4.99
N VAL A 109 -11.15 -5.30 -5.07
CA VAL A 109 -12.42 -5.90 -5.51
C VAL A 109 -12.80 -5.25 -6.83
N ALA A 110 -12.89 -6.06 -7.88
CA ALA A 110 -13.19 -5.58 -9.24
C ALA A 110 -14.67 -5.62 -9.57
N GLU A 111 -15.47 -6.37 -8.82
CA GLU A 111 -16.87 -6.58 -9.09
C GLU A 111 -17.71 -6.24 -7.86
N ALA A 112 -18.99 -5.92 -8.10
CA ALA A 112 -19.91 -5.68 -7.00
C ALA A 112 -20.10 -6.95 -6.18
N GLY A 113 -20.17 -6.81 -4.87
CA GLY A 113 -20.32 -7.93 -3.97
C GLY A 113 -20.39 -7.49 -2.53
N LEU A 114 -20.54 -8.47 -1.66
CA LEU A 114 -20.59 -8.25 -0.22
C LEU A 114 -19.15 -8.19 0.33
N LEU A 115 -18.84 -7.10 1.01
CA LEU A 115 -17.56 -6.92 1.71
C LEU A 115 -17.77 -7.17 3.19
N GLN A 116 -17.10 -8.17 3.73
CA GLN A 116 -17.18 -8.49 5.14
C GLN A 116 -15.98 -7.94 5.89
N GLY A 117 -16.23 -7.25 6.99
CA GLY A 117 -15.19 -6.74 7.85
C GLY A 117 -14.39 -5.58 7.28
N ALA A 118 -14.85 -4.97 6.19
CA ALA A 118 -14.16 -3.83 5.61
C ALA A 118 -14.32 -2.59 6.48
N SER A 119 -13.20 -1.97 6.84
CA SER A 119 -13.19 -0.72 7.62
C SER A 119 -13.06 0.49 6.72
N ILE A 120 -12.37 0.35 5.60
CA ILE A 120 -12.13 1.44 4.66
C ILE A 120 -12.31 0.90 3.24
N VAL A 121 -13.04 1.66 2.43
CA VAL A 121 -13.22 1.35 1.00
C VAL A 121 -12.77 2.57 0.21
N VAL A 122 -11.90 2.35 -0.77
CA VAL A 122 -11.35 3.40 -1.63
C VAL A 122 -11.70 3.09 -3.08
N ALA A 123 -12.30 4.06 -3.77
CA ALA A 123 -12.57 3.93 -5.20
C ALA A 123 -11.32 4.28 -6.00
N ILE A 124 -10.94 3.41 -6.93
CA ILE A 124 -9.77 3.58 -7.76
C ILE A 124 -10.22 3.79 -9.21
N GLY A 125 -9.82 4.91 -9.79
CA GLY A 125 -10.08 5.21 -11.20
C GLY A 125 -11.54 5.47 -11.55
N GLY A 126 -12.39 5.75 -10.57
CA GLY A 126 -13.81 5.98 -10.82
C GLY A 126 -14.60 6.17 -9.54
N ARG A 127 -15.86 5.80 -9.60
CA ARG A 127 -16.77 5.91 -8.47
C ARG A 127 -17.15 4.54 -7.95
N ALA A 128 -17.30 4.46 -6.65
CA ALA A 128 -17.86 3.29 -6.00
C ALA A 128 -19.05 3.72 -5.14
N GLN A 129 -20.08 2.90 -5.13
CA GLN A 129 -21.19 3.07 -4.22
C GLN A 129 -21.14 1.96 -3.19
N VAL A 130 -21.16 2.35 -1.92
CA VAL A 130 -21.06 1.40 -0.81
C VAL A 130 -22.32 1.53 0.03
N GLN A 131 -22.98 0.40 0.27
CA GLN A 131 -24.08 0.33 1.22
C GLN A 131 -23.63 -0.44 2.44
N CYS A 132 -23.81 0.18 3.61
CA CYS A 132 -23.58 -0.48 4.88
C CYS A 132 -24.89 -1.09 5.34
N GLY A 133 -24.90 -2.39 5.46
CA GLY A 133 -26.08 -3.08 6.00
C GLY A 133 -26.20 -2.86 7.49
N ASP A 134 -27.42 -2.95 7.97
CA ASP A 134 -27.67 -2.97 9.41
C ASP A 134 -27.30 -4.36 9.91
N SER A 135 -26.24 -4.42 10.62
CA SER A 135 -25.80 -5.69 11.16
C SER A 135 -26.02 -5.79 12.66
#